data_1cbc4acd7b9f82a3982f0036a8f62b89
#
_entry.id   1cbc4acd7b9f82a3982f0036a8f62b89
#
_cell.length_a   1.000
_cell.length_b   1.000
_cell.length_c   1.000
_cell.angle_alpha   90.00
_cell.angle_beta   90.00
_cell.angle_gamma   90.00
#
_symmetry.space_group_name_H-M   'P 1'
#
loop_
_entity.id
_entity.type
_entity.pdbx_description
1 polymer ?
#
loop_
_entity_poly.entity_id
_entity_poly.type
_entity_poly.pdbx_seq_one_letter_code
_entity_poly.pdbx_strand_id
1 'polypeptide(L)'
;MTSIEEAPLADDLSFGARISGVTIETVRAPEVRAEIRRIFEERGLLVFDDVEPSAQLQLALSDIFGPLQDHAMRAVPRVDQDNMPGVVDLDYKGNLYEVNGKTLYGFVPWHFDACYTAKLNRGGVLRGIDLPPEGGLTGFADGIQLCKAISPALRAQFEDLSILYHPGLMFLNQRFGTKSFRVLSVPDAVITTIAQSEQAPRSIHPAIWTCQSGEKVLHVSPWQAAGIDGHEDPEGDALLEALCEEIYAAMTPYWHEWKPTDMLAWDNWRFLHSVSGNDPRYSRRMHRTTIEGDYGLGRFEREPQDNAVLAIDV
;
A
#
# COMPACT_ATOMS: atom_id res chain seq x y z
N MET A 1 -13.88 31.92 -7.73
CA MET A 1 -13.25 30.66 -8.17
C MET A 1 -12.43 30.16 -7.02
N THR A 2 -12.88 29.14 -6.35
CA THR A 2 -12.10 28.45 -5.30
C THR A 2 -11.09 27.56 -6.02
N SER A 3 -9.85 28.01 -6.13
CA SER A 3 -8.75 27.24 -6.71
C SER A 3 -8.07 26.43 -5.60
N ILE A 4 -7.78 25.15 -5.88
CA ILE A 4 -6.83 24.37 -5.08
C ILE A 4 -5.41 24.85 -5.41
N GLU A 5 -4.49 24.67 -4.47
CA GLU A 5 -3.07 24.98 -4.66
C GLU A 5 -2.24 23.71 -4.58
N GLU A 6 -1.33 23.51 -5.54
CA GLU A 6 -0.37 22.41 -5.58
C GLU A 6 0.99 22.90 -5.11
N ALA A 7 1.63 22.12 -4.21
CA ALA A 7 3.01 22.30 -3.81
C ALA A 7 3.74 20.96 -3.75
N PRO A 8 5.06 20.89 -3.95
CA PRO A 8 5.82 19.65 -3.74
C PRO A 8 5.75 19.21 -2.27
N LEU A 9 5.89 17.91 -2.00
CA LEU A 9 5.97 17.38 -0.63
C LEU A 9 7.30 17.75 0.03
N ALA A 10 8.39 17.73 -0.73
CA ALA A 10 9.72 18.22 -0.38
C ALA A 10 10.49 18.59 -1.66
N ASP A 11 11.47 19.49 -1.54
CA ASP A 11 12.21 20.02 -2.69
C ASP A 11 13.05 18.97 -3.43
N ASP A 12 13.45 17.91 -2.75
CA ASP A 12 14.27 16.81 -3.25
C ASP A 12 13.48 15.60 -3.76
N LEU A 13 12.14 15.63 -3.67
CA LEU A 13 11.27 14.56 -4.15
C LEU A 13 10.72 14.84 -5.55
N SER A 14 10.89 13.87 -6.45
CA SER A 14 10.31 13.91 -7.81
C SER A 14 8.85 13.43 -7.87
N PHE A 15 8.30 12.97 -6.76
CA PHE A 15 6.94 12.46 -6.64
C PHE A 15 6.17 13.14 -5.51
N GLY A 16 4.87 12.95 -5.54
CA GLY A 16 3.95 13.47 -4.53
C GLY A 16 3.69 14.96 -4.63
N ALA A 17 2.56 15.37 -4.14
CA ALA A 17 2.14 16.77 -4.04
C ALA A 17 1.31 17.00 -2.78
N ARG A 18 1.43 18.21 -2.24
CA ARG A 18 0.55 18.75 -1.20
C ARG A 18 -0.52 19.56 -1.86
N ILE A 19 -1.77 19.31 -1.51
CA ILE A 19 -2.95 20.00 -2.07
C ILE A 19 -3.66 20.72 -0.96
N SER A 20 -3.78 22.03 -1.05
CA SER A 20 -4.54 22.87 -0.13
C SER A 20 -5.80 23.46 -0.76
N GLY A 21 -6.71 24.01 0.05
CA GLY A 21 -7.96 24.63 -0.41
C GLY A 21 -9.07 23.63 -0.76
N VAL A 22 -8.93 22.35 -0.41
CA VAL A 22 -9.96 21.33 -0.64
C VAL A 22 -10.99 21.34 0.49
N THR A 23 -12.26 21.49 0.13
CA THR A 23 -13.41 21.41 1.03
C THR A 23 -14.48 20.48 0.45
N ILE A 24 -15.51 20.14 1.22
CA ILE A 24 -16.64 19.33 0.71
C ILE A 24 -17.39 20.02 -0.43
N GLU A 25 -17.36 21.35 -0.51
CA GLU A 25 -17.95 22.12 -1.59
C GLU A 25 -17.04 22.11 -2.82
N THR A 26 -15.74 22.42 -2.64
CA THR A 26 -14.80 22.54 -3.78
C THR A 26 -14.54 21.19 -4.45
N VAL A 27 -14.50 20.08 -3.70
CA VAL A 27 -14.26 18.73 -4.24
C VAL A 27 -15.37 18.25 -5.19
N ARG A 28 -16.54 18.91 -5.18
CA ARG A 28 -17.67 18.59 -6.08
C ARG A 28 -17.53 19.29 -7.45
N ALA A 29 -16.74 20.33 -7.55
CA ALA A 29 -16.56 21.07 -8.80
C ALA A 29 -15.80 20.22 -9.84
N PRO A 30 -16.35 20.04 -11.05
CA PRO A 30 -15.75 19.18 -12.08
C PRO A 30 -14.29 19.56 -12.43
N GLU A 31 -13.99 20.85 -12.45
CA GLU A 31 -12.65 21.37 -12.71
C GLU A 31 -11.66 21.03 -11.61
N VAL A 32 -12.07 21.09 -10.33
CA VAL A 32 -11.24 20.69 -9.18
C VAL A 32 -10.97 19.19 -9.22
N ARG A 33 -12.00 18.39 -9.50
CA ARG A 33 -11.86 16.94 -9.64
C ARG A 33 -10.90 16.56 -10.78
N ALA A 34 -11.02 17.22 -11.92
CA ALA A 34 -10.14 16.99 -13.05
C ALA A 34 -8.69 17.33 -12.72
N GLU A 35 -8.46 18.44 -12.01
CA GLU A 35 -7.13 18.87 -11.61
C GLU A 35 -6.51 17.93 -10.57
N ILE A 36 -7.26 17.52 -9.53
CA ILE A 36 -6.78 16.54 -8.54
C ILE A 36 -6.41 15.21 -9.24
N ARG A 37 -7.24 14.76 -10.19
CA ARG A 37 -6.94 13.54 -10.95
C ARG A 37 -5.67 13.68 -11.78
N ARG A 38 -5.49 14.81 -12.47
CA ARG A 38 -4.27 15.10 -13.24
C ARG A 38 -3.02 15.05 -12.36
N ILE A 39 -3.06 15.70 -11.19
CA ILE A 39 -1.94 15.73 -10.25
C ILE A 39 -1.66 14.30 -9.72
N PHE A 40 -2.71 13.53 -9.44
CA PHE A 40 -2.56 12.14 -8.99
C PHE A 40 -1.86 11.26 -10.05
N GLU A 41 -2.25 11.36 -11.31
CA GLU A 41 -1.60 10.60 -12.40
C GLU A 41 -0.13 11.00 -12.58
N GLU A 42 0.22 12.26 -12.38
CA GLU A 42 1.59 12.73 -12.49
C GLU A 42 2.43 12.41 -11.24
N ARG A 43 1.90 12.69 -10.06
CA ARG A 43 2.63 12.65 -8.79
C ARG A 43 2.46 11.35 -8.02
N GLY A 44 1.35 10.66 -8.18
CA GLY A 44 1.01 9.36 -7.59
C GLY A 44 0.71 9.36 -6.08
N LEU A 45 1.11 10.40 -5.35
CA LEU A 45 0.88 10.57 -3.92
C LEU A 45 0.39 11.99 -3.65
N LEU A 46 -0.80 12.12 -3.05
CA LEU A 46 -1.37 13.41 -2.70
C LEU A 46 -1.60 13.51 -1.19
N VAL A 47 -1.13 14.58 -0.59
CA VAL A 47 -1.45 14.96 0.80
C VAL A 47 -2.38 16.16 0.74
N PHE A 48 -3.63 15.96 1.13
CA PHE A 48 -4.61 17.03 1.34
C PHE A 48 -4.44 17.53 2.75
N ASP A 49 -3.94 18.75 2.90
CA ASP A 49 -3.68 19.34 4.20
C ASP A 49 -4.75 20.35 4.61
N ASP A 50 -4.88 20.50 5.91
CA ASP A 50 -5.84 21.42 6.53
C ASP A 50 -7.29 21.25 6.03
N VAL A 51 -7.69 19.97 5.82
CA VAL A 51 -9.04 19.62 5.40
C VAL A 51 -9.92 19.26 6.58
N GLU A 52 -11.25 19.37 6.39
CA GLU A 52 -12.21 18.84 7.37
C GLU A 52 -12.07 17.32 7.49
N PRO A 53 -11.76 16.78 8.69
CA PRO A 53 -11.50 15.35 8.87
C PRO A 53 -12.80 14.54 8.92
N SER A 54 -13.65 14.65 7.88
CA SER A 54 -14.95 14.00 7.80
C SER A 54 -14.92 12.75 6.88
N ALA A 55 -15.79 11.78 7.18
CA ALA A 55 -15.98 10.62 6.31
C ALA A 55 -16.56 11.04 4.96
N GLN A 56 -17.39 12.09 4.93
CA GLN A 56 -17.99 12.60 3.70
C GLN A 56 -16.92 13.14 2.74
N LEU A 57 -15.96 13.91 3.25
CA LEU A 57 -14.87 14.40 2.40
C LEU A 57 -13.95 13.26 1.95
N GLN A 58 -13.66 12.28 2.83
CA GLN A 58 -12.88 11.10 2.46
C GLN A 58 -13.52 10.32 1.31
N LEU A 59 -14.84 10.09 1.36
CA LEU A 59 -15.60 9.43 0.30
C LEU A 59 -15.62 10.26 -1.00
N ALA A 60 -15.82 11.58 -0.89
CA ALA A 60 -15.83 12.49 -2.04
C ALA A 60 -14.46 12.56 -2.74
N LEU A 61 -13.36 12.53 -1.99
CA LEU A 61 -12.01 12.43 -2.53
C LEU A 61 -11.77 11.08 -3.22
N SER A 62 -12.19 9.98 -2.59
CA SER A 62 -12.04 8.64 -3.15
C SER A 62 -12.76 8.49 -4.50
N ASP A 63 -13.96 9.04 -4.61
CA ASP A 63 -14.77 9.02 -5.84
C ASP A 63 -14.13 9.77 -7.02
N ILE A 64 -13.15 10.64 -6.77
CA ILE A 64 -12.38 11.28 -7.85
C ILE A 64 -11.60 10.24 -8.64
N PHE A 65 -11.05 9.22 -7.98
CA PHE A 65 -10.11 8.27 -8.56
C PHE A 65 -10.80 7.00 -9.09
N GLY A 66 -12.00 6.71 -8.65
CA GLY A 66 -12.77 5.55 -9.10
C GLY A 66 -13.84 5.09 -8.11
N PRO A 67 -14.62 4.06 -8.45
CA PRO A 67 -15.56 3.45 -7.53
C PRO A 67 -14.84 2.82 -6.34
N LEU A 68 -15.57 2.70 -5.22
CA LEU A 68 -15.04 2.03 -4.04
C LEU A 68 -15.17 0.51 -4.19
N GLN A 69 -14.12 -0.18 -3.80
CA GLN A 69 -14.07 -1.62 -3.66
C GLN A 69 -14.09 -1.99 -2.19
N ASP A 70 -14.83 -3.03 -1.82
CA ASP A 70 -14.72 -3.58 -0.48
C ASP A 70 -13.34 -4.21 -0.27
N HIS A 71 -12.88 -4.20 0.98
CA HIS A 71 -11.55 -4.75 1.29
C HIS A 71 -11.53 -6.26 1.07
N ALA A 72 -10.49 -6.73 0.36
CA ALA A 72 -10.33 -8.14 0.00
C ALA A 72 -10.33 -9.10 1.21
N MET A 73 -9.90 -8.64 2.38
CA MET A 73 -9.93 -9.43 3.60
C MET A 73 -11.18 -9.12 4.44
N ARG A 74 -12.08 -10.09 4.62
CA ARG A 74 -13.26 -9.96 5.50
C ARG A 74 -12.90 -9.71 6.96
N ALA A 75 -11.74 -10.17 7.40
CA ALA A 75 -11.26 -9.98 8.77
C ALA A 75 -10.92 -8.52 9.10
N VAL A 76 -10.72 -7.65 8.10
CA VAL A 76 -10.50 -6.22 8.33
C VAL A 76 -11.84 -5.55 8.68
N PRO A 77 -11.99 -4.91 9.86
CA PRO A 77 -13.24 -4.31 10.29
C PRO A 77 -13.70 -3.18 9.35
N ARG A 78 -15.01 -3.12 9.05
CA ARG A 78 -15.63 -1.98 8.36
C ARG A 78 -16.11 -0.98 9.40
N VAL A 79 -16.04 0.30 9.06
CA VAL A 79 -16.47 1.38 9.96
C VAL A 79 -18.00 1.35 10.13
N ASP A 80 -18.71 1.32 9.02
CA ASP A 80 -20.16 1.25 8.95
C ASP A 80 -20.55 0.74 7.55
N GLN A 81 -20.88 -0.54 7.47
CA GLN A 81 -21.17 -1.19 6.19
C GLN A 81 -22.40 -0.61 5.48
N ASP A 82 -23.37 -0.14 6.25
CA ASP A 82 -24.66 0.33 5.71
C ASP A 82 -24.56 1.78 5.21
N ASN A 83 -23.84 2.64 5.94
CA ASN A 83 -23.81 4.08 5.64
C ASN A 83 -22.47 4.54 5.02
N MET A 84 -21.42 3.78 5.21
CA MET A 84 -20.07 4.09 4.69
C MET A 84 -19.44 2.84 4.06
N PRO A 85 -20.06 2.26 3.01
CA PRO A 85 -19.53 1.08 2.36
C PRO A 85 -18.13 1.35 1.80
N GLY A 86 -17.23 0.39 1.95
CA GLY A 86 -15.85 0.50 1.47
C GLY A 86 -14.91 1.31 2.36
N VAL A 87 -15.37 1.78 3.55
CA VAL A 87 -14.49 2.38 4.56
C VAL A 87 -14.10 1.33 5.60
N VAL A 88 -12.81 1.01 5.67
CA VAL A 88 -12.27 0.08 6.65
C VAL A 88 -11.62 0.81 7.81
N ASP A 89 -11.67 0.14 8.97
CA ASP A 89 -11.10 0.60 10.22
C ASP A 89 -9.76 -0.13 10.45
N LEU A 90 -8.66 0.60 10.34
CA LEU A 90 -7.32 0.09 10.53
C LEU A 90 -6.85 0.40 11.96
N ASP A 91 -7.18 -0.51 12.87
CA ASP A 91 -6.65 -0.57 14.23
C ASP A 91 -5.88 -1.89 14.38
N TYR A 92 -4.56 -1.81 14.45
CA TYR A 92 -3.68 -2.97 14.56
C TYR A 92 -3.53 -3.46 16.02
N LYS A 93 -4.55 -3.28 16.84
CA LYS A 93 -4.54 -3.65 18.26
C LYS A 93 -4.15 -5.11 18.45
N GLY A 94 -3.11 -5.34 19.27
CA GLY A 94 -2.56 -6.66 19.53
C GLY A 94 -1.40 -7.07 18.60
N ASN A 95 -1.13 -6.32 17.54
CA ASN A 95 0.04 -6.53 16.69
C ASN A 95 1.27 -5.85 17.27
N LEU A 96 2.18 -6.61 17.84
CA LEU A 96 3.44 -6.12 18.39
C LEU A 96 4.63 -6.69 17.63
N TYR A 97 5.56 -5.82 17.33
CA TYR A 97 6.80 -6.13 16.61
C TYR A 97 8.01 -5.61 17.38
N GLU A 98 9.11 -6.33 17.30
CA GLU A 98 10.42 -5.77 17.63
C GLU A 98 11.08 -5.32 16.33
N VAL A 99 11.41 -4.04 16.24
CA VAL A 99 12.08 -3.42 15.09
C VAL A 99 13.30 -2.67 15.60
N ASN A 100 14.50 -3.06 15.16
CA ASN A 100 15.75 -2.46 15.61
C ASN A 100 15.87 -2.41 17.16
N GLY A 101 15.45 -3.48 17.84
CA GLY A 101 15.51 -3.59 19.30
C GLY A 101 14.45 -2.79 20.07
N LYS A 102 13.48 -2.17 19.38
CA LYS A 102 12.36 -1.47 20.00
C LYS A 102 11.07 -2.26 19.80
N THR A 103 10.25 -2.38 20.84
CA THR A 103 8.89 -2.92 20.70
C THR A 103 7.98 -1.84 20.15
N LEU A 104 7.34 -2.13 19.03
CA LEU A 104 6.45 -1.22 18.32
C LEU A 104 5.06 -1.85 18.13
N TYR A 105 4.05 -1.00 18.20
CA TYR A 105 2.66 -1.29 17.86
C TYR A 105 2.39 -0.85 16.41
N GLY A 106 1.65 -1.66 15.65
CA GLY A 106 1.15 -1.28 14.34
C GLY A 106 2.22 -1.05 13.26
N PHE A 107 3.43 -1.61 13.45
CA PHE A 107 4.43 -1.64 12.37
C PHE A 107 3.92 -2.47 11.19
N VAL A 108 4.12 -1.96 9.97
CA VAL A 108 3.80 -2.69 8.73
C VAL A 108 5.00 -2.58 7.79
N PRO A 109 5.60 -3.71 7.37
CA PRO A 109 6.72 -3.72 6.44
C PRO A 109 6.38 -3.10 5.08
N TRP A 110 7.40 -2.80 4.26
CA TRP A 110 7.24 -2.26 2.91
C TRP A 110 6.51 -3.23 1.99
N HIS A 111 5.40 -2.78 1.41
CA HIS A 111 4.51 -3.57 0.56
C HIS A 111 3.68 -2.68 -0.37
N PHE A 112 2.99 -3.29 -1.30
CA PHE A 112 1.82 -2.72 -1.95
C PHE A 112 0.58 -3.54 -1.59
N ASP A 113 -0.57 -2.87 -1.56
CA ASP A 113 -1.83 -3.50 -1.16
C ASP A 113 -2.28 -4.57 -2.16
N ALA A 114 -2.95 -5.60 -1.62
CA ALA A 114 -3.61 -6.66 -2.39
C ALA A 114 -2.70 -7.45 -3.35
N CYS A 115 -1.38 -7.45 -3.12
CA CYS A 115 -0.44 -8.21 -3.97
C CYS A 115 -0.78 -9.69 -4.09
N TYR A 116 -1.55 -10.23 -3.15
CA TYR A 116 -2.05 -11.62 -3.10
C TYR A 116 -3.34 -11.84 -3.88
N THR A 117 -3.81 -10.88 -4.64
CA THR A 117 -4.96 -10.98 -5.56
C THR A 117 -4.51 -10.82 -7.00
N ALA A 118 -5.29 -11.30 -7.97
CA ALA A 118 -4.98 -11.11 -9.39
C ALA A 118 -5.22 -9.68 -9.87
N LYS A 119 -6.15 -8.96 -9.22
CA LYS A 119 -6.49 -7.57 -9.55
C LYS A 119 -6.05 -6.65 -8.41
N LEU A 120 -5.16 -5.72 -8.70
CA LEU A 120 -4.74 -4.73 -7.72
C LEU A 120 -5.73 -3.56 -7.68
N ASN A 121 -6.12 -3.15 -6.47
CA ASN A 121 -6.81 -1.88 -6.28
C ASN A 121 -5.96 -0.70 -6.80
N ARG A 122 -6.63 0.34 -7.33
CA ARG A 122 -5.95 1.53 -7.88
C ARG A 122 -5.20 2.31 -6.82
N GLY A 123 -5.75 2.34 -5.62
CA GLY A 123 -5.21 3.09 -4.50
C GLY A 123 -6.18 3.14 -3.34
N GLY A 124 -6.02 4.12 -2.49
CA GLY A 124 -6.92 4.38 -1.37
C GLY A 124 -6.79 5.81 -0.86
N VAL A 125 -7.72 6.20 0.01
CA VAL A 125 -7.63 7.44 0.78
C VAL A 125 -7.55 7.11 2.26
N LEU A 126 -6.48 7.57 2.92
CA LEU A 126 -6.27 7.43 4.36
C LEU A 126 -6.67 8.71 5.10
N ARG A 127 -7.25 8.54 6.30
CA ARG A 127 -7.57 9.59 7.25
C ARG A 127 -7.22 9.14 8.67
N GLY A 128 -6.55 10.00 9.44
CA GLY A 128 -6.26 9.77 10.86
C GLY A 128 -7.52 9.88 11.73
N ILE A 129 -7.74 8.92 12.64
CA ILE A 129 -8.83 8.91 13.62
C ILE A 129 -8.26 9.06 15.02
N ASP A 130 -7.23 8.28 15.34
CA ASP A 130 -6.49 8.35 16.58
C ASP A 130 -5.00 8.30 16.25
N LEU A 131 -4.29 9.33 16.59
CA LEU A 131 -2.89 9.53 16.19
C LEU A 131 -2.00 9.52 17.43
N PRO A 132 -0.92 8.72 17.43
CA PRO A 132 0.05 8.76 18.52
C PRO A 132 0.81 10.09 18.52
N PRO A 133 1.29 10.56 19.68
CA PRO A 133 2.05 11.81 19.77
C PRO A 133 3.41 11.74 19.08
N GLU A 134 3.95 10.53 18.87
CA GLU A 134 5.21 10.27 18.19
C GLU A 134 5.14 8.92 17.43
N GLY A 135 5.78 8.83 16.29
CA GLY A 135 5.77 7.64 15.44
C GLY A 135 4.46 7.47 14.67
N GLY A 136 4.15 6.25 14.27
CA GLY A 136 2.94 5.96 13.47
C GLY A 136 2.94 6.62 12.09
N LEU A 137 4.11 6.98 11.57
CA LEU A 137 4.29 7.57 10.24
C LEU A 137 3.87 6.56 9.16
N THR A 138 3.38 7.09 8.05
CA THR A 138 3.17 6.28 6.84
C THR A 138 4.24 6.62 5.81
N GLY A 139 5.02 5.62 5.42
CA GLY A 139 6.10 5.77 4.43
C GLY A 139 5.63 5.41 3.02
N PHE A 140 6.15 6.11 2.02
CA PHE A 140 5.91 5.84 0.59
C PHE A 140 7.22 5.85 -0.17
N ALA A 141 7.47 4.81 -0.95
CA ALA A 141 8.62 4.68 -1.85
C ALA A 141 8.14 4.55 -3.29
N ASP A 142 8.62 5.42 -4.15
CA ASP A 142 8.20 5.50 -5.55
C ASP A 142 8.89 4.41 -6.38
N GLY A 143 8.10 3.51 -6.97
CA GLY A 143 8.59 2.45 -7.84
C GLY A 143 9.29 2.95 -9.10
N ILE A 144 8.96 4.16 -9.59
CA ILE A 144 9.70 4.79 -10.70
C ILE A 144 11.12 5.17 -10.27
N GLN A 145 11.26 5.77 -9.08
CA GLN A 145 12.59 6.07 -8.52
C GLN A 145 13.36 4.79 -8.23
N LEU A 146 12.74 3.79 -7.62
CA LEU A 146 13.36 2.50 -7.36
C LEU A 146 13.86 1.85 -8.65
N CYS A 147 13.05 1.83 -9.71
CA CYS A 147 13.44 1.27 -11.00
C CYS A 147 14.66 1.98 -11.61
N LYS A 148 14.81 3.28 -11.37
CA LYS A 148 15.97 4.08 -11.82
C LYS A 148 17.19 3.86 -10.92
N ALA A 149 17.00 3.60 -9.64
CA ALA A 149 18.04 3.56 -8.62
C ALA A 149 18.73 2.21 -8.50
N ILE A 150 18.01 1.09 -8.76
CA ILE A 150 18.63 -0.25 -8.74
C ILE A 150 19.65 -0.41 -9.87
N SER A 151 20.63 -1.29 -9.66
CA SER A 151 21.69 -1.54 -10.65
C SER A 151 21.12 -1.96 -12.01
N PRO A 152 21.65 -1.43 -13.12
CA PRO A 152 21.15 -1.76 -14.46
C PRO A 152 21.21 -3.26 -14.78
N ALA A 153 22.23 -3.97 -14.26
CA ALA A 153 22.39 -5.40 -14.47
C ALA A 153 21.30 -6.21 -13.79
N LEU A 154 20.94 -5.85 -12.55
CA LEU A 154 19.86 -6.51 -11.82
C LEU A 154 18.52 -6.15 -12.43
N ARG A 155 18.28 -4.87 -12.75
CA ARG A 155 17.07 -4.43 -13.43
C ARG A 155 16.80 -5.21 -14.73
N ALA A 156 17.83 -5.39 -15.56
CA ALA A 156 17.70 -6.11 -16.82
C ALA A 156 17.27 -7.58 -16.65
N GLN A 157 17.62 -8.22 -15.53
CA GLN A 157 17.20 -9.58 -15.24
C GLN A 157 15.72 -9.66 -14.86
N PHE A 158 15.13 -8.59 -14.33
CA PHE A 158 13.74 -8.56 -13.88
C PHE A 158 12.76 -7.94 -14.89
N GLU A 159 13.20 -7.48 -16.05
CA GLU A 159 12.34 -6.85 -17.06
C GLU A 159 11.15 -7.73 -17.47
N ASP A 160 11.36 -9.03 -17.60
CA ASP A 160 10.36 -10.00 -18.04
C ASP A 160 9.98 -11.02 -16.96
N LEU A 161 10.44 -10.82 -15.70
CA LEU A 161 10.14 -11.73 -14.61
C LEU A 161 8.91 -11.26 -13.83
N SER A 162 8.19 -12.24 -13.31
CA SER A 162 7.05 -12.03 -12.43
C SER A 162 7.28 -12.64 -11.06
N ILE A 163 6.74 -12.00 -10.04
CA ILE A 163 6.90 -12.40 -8.65
C ILE A 163 5.63 -13.10 -8.18
N LEU A 164 5.83 -14.20 -7.47
CA LEU A 164 4.79 -14.94 -6.77
C LEU A 164 4.56 -14.31 -5.40
N TYR A 165 3.29 -14.14 -5.03
CA TYR A 165 2.89 -13.63 -3.72
C TYR A 165 1.94 -14.60 -3.03
N HIS A 166 2.10 -14.73 -1.72
CA HIS A 166 1.24 -15.60 -0.93
C HIS A 166 0.65 -14.86 0.28
N PRO A 167 -0.67 -14.90 0.50
CA PRO A 167 -1.31 -14.15 1.57
C PRO A 167 -0.85 -14.57 2.97
N GLY A 168 -0.48 -15.83 3.19
CA GLY A 168 0.03 -16.32 4.48
C GLY A 168 1.35 -15.71 4.92
N LEU A 169 2.15 -15.15 4.00
CA LEU A 169 3.40 -14.48 4.34
C LEU A 169 3.19 -13.10 4.96
N MET A 170 2.00 -12.50 4.79
CA MET A 170 1.69 -11.14 5.24
C MET A 170 1.89 -10.88 6.73
N PHE A 171 1.80 -11.88 7.59
CA PHE A 171 1.64 -11.61 9.02
C PHE A 171 2.83 -12.06 9.87
N LEU A 172 3.59 -13.06 9.43
CA LEU A 172 4.57 -13.70 10.31
C LEU A 172 6.00 -13.74 9.75
N ASN A 173 6.18 -13.77 8.44
CA ASN A 173 7.47 -13.99 7.83
C ASN A 173 7.66 -13.21 6.54
N GLN A 174 8.70 -12.43 6.51
CA GLN A 174 9.30 -11.97 5.27
C GLN A 174 10.32 -13.02 4.82
N ARG A 175 10.21 -13.52 3.60
CA ARG A 175 11.12 -14.54 3.08
C ARG A 175 12.40 -13.94 2.52
N PHE A 176 12.30 -12.83 1.81
CA PHE A 176 13.37 -12.18 1.07
C PHE A 176 13.70 -10.78 1.61
N GLY A 177 14.96 -10.38 1.45
CA GLY A 177 15.47 -9.08 1.88
C GLY A 177 15.73 -8.98 3.37
N THR A 178 16.21 -7.83 3.80
CA THR A 178 16.61 -7.61 5.19
C THR A 178 15.44 -7.72 6.15
N LYS A 179 15.46 -8.73 7.01
CA LYS A 179 14.49 -8.92 8.08
C LYS A 179 14.79 -7.98 9.24
N SER A 180 14.29 -6.77 9.16
CA SER A 180 14.51 -5.74 10.20
C SER A 180 13.56 -5.88 11.40
N PHE A 181 12.67 -6.86 11.41
CA PHE A 181 11.66 -7.01 12.45
C PHE A 181 11.47 -8.45 12.91
N ARG A 182 10.94 -8.61 14.12
CA ARG A 182 10.47 -9.86 14.69
C ARG A 182 9.05 -9.68 15.23
N VAL A 183 8.15 -10.60 14.91
CA VAL A 183 6.79 -10.61 15.44
C VAL A 183 6.84 -11.04 16.91
N LEU A 184 6.28 -10.23 17.80
CA LEU A 184 6.16 -10.52 19.23
C LEU A 184 4.78 -11.04 19.58
N SER A 185 3.74 -10.46 18.98
CA SER A 185 2.35 -10.82 19.20
C SER A 185 1.50 -10.47 17.99
N VAL A 186 0.53 -11.31 17.69
CA VAL A 186 -0.57 -11.05 16.75
C VAL A 186 -1.89 -11.56 17.35
N PRO A 187 -3.04 -10.95 17.04
CA PRO A 187 -4.35 -11.43 17.46
C PRO A 187 -4.67 -12.83 16.93
N ASP A 188 -5.50 -13.59 17.66
CA ASP A 188 -5.96 -14.91 17.23
C ASP A 188 -6.68 -14.89 15.88
N ALA A 189 -7.37 -13.81 15.55
CA ALA A 189 -8.00 -13.61 14.24
C ALA A 189 -6.97 -13.61 13.10
N VAL A 190 -5.79 -13.04 13.32
CA VAL A 190 -4.68 -13.05 12.35
C VAL A 190 -4.17 -14.48 12.17
N ILE A 191 -3.98 -15.23 13.26
CA ILE A 191 -3.54 -16.65 13.21
C ILE A 191 -4.54 -17.49 12.41
N THR A 192 -5.84 -17.28 12.66
CA THR A 192 -6.91 -17.96 11.91
C THR A 192 -6.86 -17.63 10.43
N THR A 193 -6.68 -16.36 10.09
CA THR A 193 -6.57 -15.91 8.70
C THR A 193 -5.35 -16.52 8.00
N ILE A 194 -4.21 -16.62 8.68
CA ILE A 194 -3.02 -17.30 8.14
C ILE A 194 -3.31 -18.77 7.82
N ALA A 195 -3.86 -19.51 8.78
CA ALA A 195 -4.18 -20.92 8.58
C ALA A 195 -5.18 -21.14 7.42
N GLN A 196 -6.15 -20.24 7.27
CA GLN A 196 -7.07 -20.26 6.13
C GLN A 196 -6.38 -19.93 4.81
N SER A 197 -5.38 -19.06 4.80
CA SER A 197 -4.68 -18.63 3.59
C SER A 197 -3.68 -19.65 3.03
N GLU A 198 -3.32 -20.68 3.79
CA GLU A 198 -2.36 -21.72 3.36
C GLU A 198 -2.78 -22.45 2.08
N GLN A 199 -4.08 -22.55 1.82
CA GLN A 199 -4.63 -23.20 0.62
C GLN A 199 -4.96 -22.24 -0.52
N ALA A 200 -4.80 -20.93 -0.30
CA ALA A 200 -5.05 -19.94 -1.32
C ALA A 200 -4.07 -20.10 -2.51
N PRO A 201 -4.52 -19.86 -3.74
CA PRO A 201 -3.59 -19.77 -4.85
C PRO A 201 -2.66 -18.59 -4.65
N ARG A 202 -1.42 -18.72 -5.10
CA ARG A 202 -0.52 -17.59 -5.19
C ARG A 202 -0.94 -16.69 -6.35
N SER A 203 -0.82 -15.39 -6.16
CA SER A 203 -0.93 -14.43 -7.24
C SER A 203 0.44 -14.17 -7.86
N ILE A 204 0.42 -13.68 -9.08
CA ILE A 204 1.61 -13.44 -9.89
C ILE A 204 1.49 -12.05 -10.50
N HIS A 205 2.49 -11.21 -10.26
CA HIS A 205 2.57 -9.86 -10.80
C HIS A 205 3.95 -9.61 -11.41
N PRO A 206 4.04 -8.84 -12.51
CA PRO A 206 5.33 -8.48 -13.08
C PRO A 206 6.16 -7.71 -12.06
N ALA A 207 7.47 -7.98 -12.01
CA ALA A 207 8.39 -7.23 -11.15
C ALA A 207 8.57 -5.79 -11.62
N ILE A 208 8.56 -5.59 -12.94
CA ILE A 208 8.66 -4.29 -13.59
C ILE A 208 7.51 -4.17 -14.60
N TRP A 209 6.84 -3.04 -14.60
CA TRP A 209 5.80 -2.71 -15.58
C TRP A 209 5.94 -1.29 -16.08
N THR A 210 5.29 -0.95 -17.20
CA THR A 210 5.36 0.39 -17.79
C THR A 210 4.05 1.11 -17.56
N CYS A 211 4.08 2.26 -16.88
CA CYS A 211 2.90 3.07 -16.64
C CYS A 211 2.51 3.90 -17.90
N GLN A 212 1.36 4.59 -17.83
CA GLN A 212 0.84 5.36 -18.96
C GLN A 212 1.77 6.48 -19.44
N SER A 213 2.62 7.01 -18.54
CA SER A 213 3.63 8.02 -18.91
C SER A 213 4.81 7.45 -19.71
N GLY A 214 4.89 6.10 -19.83
CA GLY A 214 6.02 5.39 -20.45
C GLY A 214 7.17 5.12 -19.49
N GLU A 215 7.07 5.52 -18.22
CA GLU A 215 8.08 5.21 -17.22
C GLU A 215 7.92 3.79 -16.68
N LYS A 216 9.06 3.15 -16.34
CA LYS A 216 9.09 1.83 -15.72
C LYS A 216 8.97 1.95 -14.22
N VAL A 217 8.15 1.11 -13.64
CA VAL A 217 7.89 0.99 -12.21
C VAL A 217 8.44 -0.34 -11.73
N LEU A 218 9.35 -0.34 -10.76
CA LEU A 218 9.72 -1.52 -10.01
C LEU A 218 8.70 -1.72 -8.90
N HIS A 219 7.92 -2.80 -8.98
CA HIS A 219 6.78 -3.02 -8.10
C HIS A 219 6.87 -4.40 -7.46
N VAL A 220 7.77 -4.52 -6.51
CA VAL A 220 7.99 -5.75 -5.75
C VAL A 220 7.79 -5.48 -4.27
N SER A 221 6.90 -6.26 -3.64
CA SER A 221 6.68 -6.25 -2.19
C SER A 221 7.62 -7.25 -1.52
N PRO A 222 8.72 -6.84 -0.90
CA PRO A 222 9.63 -7.80 -0.25
C PRO A 222 8.96 -8.59 0.87
N TRP A 223 8.04 -7.97 1.58
CA TRP A 223 7.35 -8.61 2.70
C TRP A 223 6.54 -9.83 2.29
N GLN A 224 5.89 -9.81 1.12
CA GLN A 224 4.91 -10.79 0.69
C GLN A 224 5.40 -11.68 -0.45
N ALA A 225 6.60 -11.42 -0.98
CA ALA A 225 7.18 -12.18 -2.07
C ALA A 225 7.42 -13.64 -1.64
N ALA A 226 6.97 -14.58 -2.46
CA ALA A 226 7.08 -16.02 -2.25
C ALA A 226 8.15 -16.67 -3.13
N GLY A 227 8.47 -16.07 -4.28
CA GLY A 227 9.43 -16.57 -5.25
C GLY A 227 9.31 -15.85 -6.60
N ILE A 228 10.06 -16.29 -7.58
CA ILE A 228 9.96 -15.86 -8.98
C ILE A 228 9.18 -16.94 -9.75
N ASP A 229 8.17 -16.53 -10.50
CA ASP A 229 7.36 -17.44 -11.32
C ASP A 229 8.23 -18.19 -12.34
N GLY A 230 8.16 -19.51 -12.33
CA GLY A 230 8.99 -20.37 -13.19
C GLY A 230 10.45 -20.54 -12.76
N HIS A 231 10.89 -19.91 -11.67
CA HIS A 231 12.25 -19.97 -11.14
C HIS A 231 12.25 -20.19 -9.62
N GLU A 232 11.49 -21.18 -9.16
CA GLU A 232 11.41 -21.55 -7.74
C GLU A 232 12.53 -22.56 -7.38
N ASP A 233 13.75 -22.14 -7.56
CA ASP A 233 14.97 -22.89 -7.28
C ASP A 233 15.96 -22.01 -6.50
N PRO A 234 17.07 -22.55 -6.01
CA PRO A 234 18.06 -21.77 -5.25
C PRO A 234 18.66 -20.56 -6.01
N GLU A 235 18.72 -20.60 -7.34
CA GLU A 235 19.24 -19.51 -8.16
C GLU A 235 18.20 -18.37 -8.24
N GLY A 236 16.94 -18.71 -8.46
CA GLY A 236 15.82 -17.75 -8.44
C GLY A 236 15.61 -17.12 -7.05
N ASP A 237 15.74 -17.91 -5.98
CA ASP A 237 15.68 -17.40 -4.61
C ASP A 237 16.84 -16.41 -4.34
N ALA A 238 18.07 -16.73 -4.75
CA ALA A 238 19.22 -15.83 -4.59
C ALA A 238 19.07 -14.54 -5.41
N LEU A 239 18.50 -14.64 -6.61
CA LEU A 239 18.23 -13.49 -7.46
C LEU A 239 17.17 -12.56 -6.85
N LEU A 240 16.07 -13.11 -6.32
CA LEU A 240 15.04 -12.33 -5.66
C LEU A 240 15.50 -11.71 -4.34
N GLU A 241 16.33 -12.44 -3.56
CA GLU A 241 16.98 -11.90 -2.37
C GLU A 241 17.83 -10.67 -2.71
N ALA A 242 18.69 -10.76 -3.74
CA ALA A 242 19.51 -9.65 -4.18
C ALA A 242 18.68 -8.43 -4.60
N LEU A 243 17.55 -8.64 -5.30
CA LEU A 243 16.64 -7.56 -5.67
C LEU A 243 16.01 -6.91 -4.43
N CYS A 244 15.50 -7.71 -3.50
CA CYS A 244 14.87 -7.19 -2.30
C CYS A 244 15.87 -6.42 -1.41
N GLU A 245 17.10 -6.89 -1.29
CA GLU A 245 18.17 -6.16 -0.58
C GLU A 245 18.49 -4.83 -1.27
N GLU A 246 18.60 -4.82 -2.60
CA GLU A 246 18.88 -3.59 -3.34
C GLU A 246 17.73 -2.60 -3.29
N ILE A 247 16.46 -3.07 -3.29
CA ILE A 247 15.27 -2.22 -3.05
C ILE A 247 15.42 -1.48 -1.72
N TYR A 248 15.73 -2.18 -0.63
CA TYR A 248 15.92 -1.54 0.68
C TYR A 248 17.09 -0.56 0.71
N ALA A 249 18.19 -0.89 0.03
CA ALA A 249 19.39 -0.04 -0.02
C ALA A 249 19.19 1.23 -0.88
N ALA A 250 18.42 1.13 -1.97
CA ALA A 250 18.18 2.21 -2.91
C ALA A 250 16.98 3.11 -2.55
N MET A 251 16.18 2.68 -1.58
CA MET A 251 14.92 3.34 -1.22
C MET A 251 15.16 4.72 -0.58
N THR A 252 14.53 5.75 -1.13
CA THR A 252 14.48 7.11 -0.57
C THR A 252 13.01 7.48 -0.31
N PRO A 253 12.43 7.03 0.82
CA PRO A 253 11.01 7.16 1.06
C PRO A 253 10.62 8.55 1.58
N TYR A 254 9.43 9.00 1.22
CA TYR A 254 8.74 10.04 1.95
C TYR A 254 8.03 9.44 3.17
N TRP A 255 8.23 10.01 4.36
CA TRP A 255 7.53 9.63 5.58
C TRP A 255 6.54 10.73 5.97
N HIS A 256 5.25 10.41 5.87
CA HIS A 256 4.18 11.33 6.27
C HIS A 256 3.98 11.32 7.78
N GLU A 257 4.19 12.47 8.40
CA GLU A 257 3.83 12.75 9.79
C GLU A 257 2.40 13.29 9.83
N TRP A 258 1.51 12.53 10.46
CA TRP A 258 0.08 12.78 10.43
C TRP A 258 -0.35 13.95 11.29
N LYS A 259 -1.19 14.84 10.74
CA LYS A 259 -2.02 15.77 11.49
C LYS A 259 -3.49 15.32 11.42
N PRO A 260 -4.32 15.67 12.43
CA PRO A 260 -5.74 15.31 12.43
C PRO A 260 -6.52 15.82 11.21
N THR A 261 -6.03 16.89 10.58
CA THR A 261 -6.63 17.53 9.40
C THR A 261 -6.04 17.08 8.07
N ASP A 262 -5.21 16.03 8.07
CA ASP A 262 -4.64 15.50 6.84
C ASP A 262 -5.46 14.34 6.29
N MET A 263 -5.59 14.28 4.97
CA MET A 263 -5.98 13.09 4.23
C MET A 263 -4.93 12.80 3.16
N LEU A 264 -4.77 11.52 2.81
CA LEU A 264 -3.73 11.12 1.88
C LEU A 264 -4.28 10.13 0.87
N ALA A 265 -4.03 10.35 -0.43
CA ALA A 265 -4.32 9.42 -1.50
C ALA A 265 -3.02 8.94 -2.15
N TRP A 266 -2.91 7.64 -2.43
CA TRP A 266 -1.74 7.09 -3.11
C TRP A 266 -2.11 6.14 -4.23
N ASP A 267 -1.23 6.06 -5.24
CA ASP A 267 -1.29 5.12 -6.34
C ASP A 267 -0.66 3.78 -5.93
N ASN A 268 -1.51 2.78 -5.68
CA ASN A 268 -1.05 1.45 -5.27
C ASN A 268 -0.32 0.69 -6.38
N TRP A 269 -0.46 1.09 -7.63
CA TRP A 269 0.24 0.49 -8.76
C TRP A 269 1.67 1.01 -8.92
N ARG A 270 2.00 2.10 -8.23
CA ARG A 270 3.29 2.79 -8.32
C ARG A 270 4.09 2.73 -7.03
N PHE A 271 3.43 2.76 -5.87
CA PHE A 271 4.11 2.92 -4.59
C PHE A 271 4.18 1.65 -3.76
N LEU A 272 5.35 1.44 -3.15
CA LEU A 272 5.42 0.67 -1.92
C LEU A 272 5.11 1.60 -0.75
N HIS A 273 4.44 1.08 0.27
CA HIS A 273 4.17 1.83 1.49
C HIS A 273 4.44 0.99 2.75
N SER A 274 4.59 1.68 3.87
CA SER A 274 4.96 1.09 5.15
C SER A 274 4.39 1.93 6.30
N VAL A 275 4.26 1.34 7.48
CA VAL A 275 3.96 2.06 8.72
C VAL A 275 5.13 1.89 9.68
N SER A 276 5.66 3.00 10.19
CA SER A 276 6.83 2.98 11.08
C SER A 276 6.57 2.28 12.42
N GLY A 277 5.30 2.09 12.78
CA GLY A 277 4.89 1.72 14.12
C GLY A 277 5.06 2.86 15.12
N ASN A 278 4.55 2.68 16.32
CA ASN A 278 4.64 3.63 17.44
C ASN A 278 4.80 2.90 18.77
N ASP A 279 5.05 3.67 19.84
CA ASP A 279 5.11 3.15 21.20
C ASP A 279 3.79 2.44 21.55
N PRO A 280 3.82 1.19 22.08
CA PRO A 280 2.62 0.41 22.42
C PRO A 280 1.70 1.05 23.47
N ARG A 281 2.14 2.09 24.17
CA ARG A 281 1.30 2.87 25.10
C ARG A 281 0.24 3.72 24.39
N TYR A 282 0.41 3.99 23.11
CA TYR A 282 -0.46 4.85 22.32
C TYR A 282 -1.14 4.04 21.21
N SER A 283 -2.42 4.29 21.00
CA SER A 283 -3.16 3.76 19.85
C SER A 283 -2.81 4.50 18.57
N ARG A 284 -3.02 3.82 17.44
CA ARG A 284 -3.05 4.41 16.11
C ARG A 284 -4.22 3.80 15.35
N ARG A 285 -5.17 4.64 14.96
CA ARG A 285 -6.35 4.22 14.23
C ARG A 285 -6.55 5.08 13.00
N MET A 286 -6.74 4.45 11.87
CA MET A 286 -6.95 5.11 10.58
C MET A 286 -8.21 4.59 9.93
N HIS A 287 -8.91 5.44 9.21
CA HIS A 287 -9.92 5.01 8.26
C HIS A 287 -9.34 5.01 6.85
N ARG A 288 -9.61 3.95 6.08
CA ARG A 288 -9.14 3.80 4.71
C ARG A 288 -10.29 3.45 3.78
N THR A 289 -10.36 4.11 2.64
CA THR A 289 -11.11 3.63 1.48
C THR A 289 -10.21 2.80 0.58
N THR A 290 -10.78 1.86 -0.16
CA THR A 290 -10.09 1.13 -1.24
C THR A 290 -10.77 1.50 -2.55
N ILE A 291 -9.99 1.93 -3.54
CA ILE A 291 -10.47 2.37 -4.84
C ILE A 291 -10.29 1.21 -5.81
N GLU A 292 -11.36 0.84 -6.48
CA GLU A 292 -11.35 -0.23 -7.48
C GLU A 292 -10.30 0.04 -8.56
N GLY A 293 -9.67 -1.02 -9.04
CA GLY A 293 -8.73 -0.96 -10.13
C GLY A 293 -8.41 -2.34 -10.68
N ASP A 294 -7.94 -2.35 -11.89
CA ASP A 294 -7.40 -3.53 -12.54
C ASP A 294 -6.35 -3.07 -13.56
N TYR A 295 -5.08 -3.19 -13.23
CA TYR A 295 -4.02 -2.85 -14.19
C TYR A 295 -3.82 -3.95 -15.25
N GLY A 296 -4.56 -5.08 -15.14
CA GLY A 296 -4.64 -6.13 -16.15
C GLY A 296 -3.39 -6.99 -16.33
N LEU A 297 -2.43 -6.92 -15.40
CA LEU A 297 -1.14 -7.62 -15.48
C LEU A 297 -1.03 -8.76 -14.48
N GLY A 298 -1.88 -8.78 -13.45
CA GLY A 298 -1.87 -9.82 -12.44
C GLY A 298 -2.67 -11.05 -12.87
N ARG A 299 -2.28 -12.21 -12.33
CA ARG A 299 -2.99 -13.47 -12.50
C ARG A 299 -2.81 -14.36 -11.28
N PHE A 300 -3.63 -15.40 -11.16
CA PHE A 300 -3.37 -16.46 -10.21
C PHE A 300 -2.52 -17.57 -10.86
N GLU A 301 -1.73 -18.27 -10.05
CA GLU A 301 -0.99 -19.46 -10.44
C GLU A 301 -1.95 -20.60 -10.87
N ARG A 302 -3.09 -20.69 -10.19
CA ARG A 302 -4.18 -21.60 -10.47
C ARG A 302 -5.51 -20.91 -10.14
N GLU A 303 -6.58 -21.29 -10.82
CA GLU A 303 -7.90 -20.74 -10.50
C GLU A 303 -8.23 -20.94 -9.02
N PRO A 304 -8.72 -19.90 -8.33
CA PRO A 304 -9.23 -20.03 -6.98
C PRO A 304 -10.36 -21.07 -6.97
N GLN A 305 -10.31 -22.01 -6.03
CA GLN A 305 -11.46 -22.89 -5.80
C GLN A 305 -12.57 -22.07 -5.13
N ASP A 306 -13.81 -22.23 -5.62
CA ASP A 306 -14.97 -21.53 -5.07
C ASP A 306 -14.98 -21.58 -3.53
N ASN A 307 -15.03 -20.41 -2.92
CA ASN A 307 -15.31 -20.14 -1.50
C ASN A 307 -14.31 -20.57 -0.43
N ALA A 308 -13.14 -21.03 -0.76
CA ALA A 308 -12.17 -21.29 0.25
C ALA A 308 -11.20 -20.10 0.35
N VAL A 309 -11.15 -19.42 1.49
CA VAL A 309 -9.90 -19.01 2.07
C VAL A 309 -9.62 -17.54 2.25
N LEU A 310 -9.80 -16.81 1.32
CA LEU A 310 -10.00 -15.41 1.53
C LEU A 310 -11.47 -15.29 1.18
N ALA A 311 -12.23 -14.81 2.08
CA ALA A 311 -13.45 -14.21 1.64
C ALA A 311 -13.03 -12.96 0.87
N ILE A 312 -12.18 -13.18 -0.10
CA ILE A 312 -11.85 -12.31 -1.20
C ILE A 312 -13.01 -12.58 -2.15
N ASP A 313 -14.11 -11.85 -1.97
CA ASP A 313 -15.02 -11.65 -3.07
C ASP A 313 -14.22 -10.85 -4.09
N VAL A 314 -13.71 -11.55 -5.08
CA VAL A 314 -13.04 -11.00 -6.26
C VAL A 314 -14.07 -10.33 -7.15
#